data_4638577985975a3fbadb03d04a2a87e3
#
_entry.id   4638577985975a3fbadb03d04a2a87e3
#
_cell.length_a   1.000
_cell.length_b   1.000
_cell.length_c   1.000
_cell.angle_alpha   90.00
_cell.angle_beta   90.00
_cell.angle_gamma   90.00
#
_symmetry.space_group_name_H-M   'P 1'
#
loop_
_entity.id
_entity.type
_entity.pdbx_description
1 polymer ?
#
loop_
_entity_poly.entity_id
_entity_poly.type
_entity_poly.pdbx_seq_one_letter_code
_entity_poly.pdbx_strand_id
1 'polypeptide(L)'
;EFGTMEDFDRMLAEAHKHHLKIVMDLVVNHTSDEHAWFQASRDKDDPHADWYWWRPARPGHEPGTPGAEPNRWGSYFGGSAWQYDPKRGEYYLHQFSRKQPDLNWENPEVRKAVYGMMNWWMDRGIDGFRMDVITLISKRLDGHGRLPGEIDSELSEGEMGEEGYTDASPFCSDGPRLDEFLAEMRREVFEGREGYMNVGEAPGITPARNEFITDPAHKELDMLFLFDHVGIDQKGSKWNTVPFEVGNLRASLAAQQEAVRD
;
A
#
# COMPACT_ATOMS: atom_id res chain seq x y z
N GLU A 1 -4.92 12.45 21.45
CA GLU A 1 -4.08 13.68 21.47
C GLU A 1 -4.75 14.86 20.74
N PHE A 2 -5.60 14.58 19.75
CA PHE A 2 -6.30 15.62 18.97
C PHE A 2 -7.74 15.86 19.43
N GLY A 3 -8.20 15.17 20.46
CA GLY A 3 -9.54 15.23 20.98
C GLY A 3 -10.14 13.86 21.24
N THR A 4 -11.44 13.84 21.48
CA THR A 4 -12.26 12.63 21.67
C THR A 4 -13.07 12.32 20.42
N MET A 5 -13.77 11.20 20.39
CA MET A 5 -14.69 10.88 19.31
C MET A 5 -15.88 11.83 19.23
N GLU A 6 -16.32 12.37 20.37
CA GLU A 6 -17.34 13.41 20.44
C GLU A 6 -16.85 14.74 19.82
N ASP A 7 -15.56 15.06 19.96
CA ASP A 7 -14.96 16.22 19.29
C ASP A 7 -14.96 16.02 17.77
N PHE A 8 -14.62 14.81 17.30
CA PHE A 8 -14.70 14.46 15.88
C PHE A 8 -16.13 14.57 15.35
N ASP A 9 -17.12 14.04 16.05
CA ASP A 9 -18.52 14.11 15.64
C ASP A 9 -19.03 15.55 15.54
N ARG A 10 -18.65 16.40 16.50
CA ARG A 10 -18.97 17.84 16.44
C ARG A 10 -18.29 18.53 15.24
N MET A 11 -17.04 18.22 15.00
CA MET A 11 -16.28 18.75 13.84
C MET A 11 -16.94 18.33 12.53
N LEU A 12 -17.29 17.04 12.38
CA LEU A 12 -17.93 16.51 11.19
C LEU A 12 -19.31 17.16 10.95
N ALA A 13 -20.13 17.24 11.99
CA ALA A 13 -21.44 17.88 11.91
C ALA A 13 -21.34 19.37 11.54
N GLU A 14 -20.34 20.08 12.07
CA GLU A 14 -20.13 21.50 11.76
C GLU A 14 -19.59 21.69 10.33
N ALA A 15 -18.70 20.81 9.86
CA ALA A 15 -18.22 20.80 8.48
C ALA A 15 -19.39 20.64 7.49
N HIS A 16 -20.29 19.71 7.74
CA HIS A 16 -21.47 19.47 6.90
C HIS A 16 -22.43 20.67 6.88
N LYS A 17 -22.63 21.38 7.99
CA LYS A 17 -23.40 22.64 8.00
C LYS A 17 -22.82 23.73 7.10
N HIS A 18 -21.51 23.73 6.94
CA HIS A 18 -20.78 24.62 6.04
C HIS A 18 -20.63 24.06 4.63
N HIS A 19 -21.31 22.97 4.28
CA HIS A 19 -21.22 22.27 2.99
C HIS A 19 -19.81 21.76 2.67
N LEU A 20 -19.01 21.48 3.71
CA LEU A 20 -17.69 20.86 3.57
C LEU A 20 -17.83 19.34 3.69
N LYS A 21 -17.12 18.64 2.83
CA LYS A 21 -17.01 17.17 2.84
C LYS A 21 -15.74 16.77 3.57
N ILE A 22 -15.82 15.71 4.36
CA ILE A 22 -14.68 15.15 5.11
C ILE A 22 -14.25 13.84 4.47
N VAL A 23 -13.11 13.87 3.83
CA VAL A 23 -12.43 12.70 3.26
C VAL A 23 -11.27 12.35 4.19
N MET A 24 -11.28 11.13 4.72
CA MET A 24 -10.28 10.70 5.69
C MET A 24 -9.14 9.94 5.02
N ASP A 25 -7.95 10.03 5.60
CA ASP A 25 -6.81 9.22 5.18
C ASP A 25 -7.03 7.76 5.60
N LEU A 26 -6.90 6.85 4.64
CA LEU A 26 -7.02 5.41 4.80
C LEU A 26 -5.65 4.76 4.56
N VAL A 27 -4.97 4.39 5.61
CA VAL A 27 -3.67 3.71 5.56
C VAL A 27 -3.89 2.22 5.81
N VAL A 28 -3.87 1.41 4.75
CA VAL A 28 -4.21 -0.02 4.83
C VAL A 28 -3.21 -0.93 4.13
N ASN A 29 -2.15 -0.39 3.51
CA ASN A 29 -1.02 -1.21 3.10
C ASN A 29 -0.22 -1.69 4.32
N HIS A 30 -0.14 -0.89 5.36
CA HIS A 30 0.62 -1.17 6.57
C HIS A 30 -0.08 -0.60 7.81
N THR A 31 0.39 -0.96 8.98
CA THR A 31 -0.03 -0.33 10.25
C THR A 31 1.20 0.20 11.00
N SER A 32 0.99 0.86 12.14
CA SER A 32 2.07 1.04 13.11
C SER A 32 2.53 -0.31 13.66
N ASP A 33 3.82 -0.45 13.96
CA ASP A 33 4.36 -1.57 14.71
C ASP A 33 3.83 -1.64 16.16
N GLU A 34 3.23 -0.55 16.65
CA GLU A 34 2.56 -0.47 17.96
C GLU A 34 1.07 -0.87 17.87
N HIS A 35 0.54 -1.09 16.66
CA HIS A 35 -0.84 -1.51 16.47
C HIS A 35 -1.10 -2.87 17.12
N ALA A 36 -2.27 -3.04 17.73
CA ALA A 36 -2.63 -4.26 18.44
C ALA A 36 -2.52 -5.52 17.56
N TRP A 37 -2.88 -5.41 16.27
CA TRP A 37 -2.76 -6.53 15.32
C TRP A 37 -1.31 -6.95 15.12
N PHE A 38 -0.40 -5.99 14.95
CA PHE A 38 1.01 -6.32 14.80
C PHE A 38 1.60 -6.92 16.08
N GLN A 39 1.28 -6.34 17.23
CA GLN A 39 1.75 -6.88 18.51
C GLN A 39 1.23 -8.30 18.77
N ALA A 40 -0.02 -8.61 18.40
CA ALA A 40 -0.60 -9.95 18.46
C ALA A 40 0.08 -10.91 17.47
N SER A 41 0.34 -10.48 16.23
CA SER A 41 0.97 -11.30 15.19
C SER A 41 2.40 -11.78 15.54
N ARG A 42 3.04 -11.18 16.53
CA ARG A 42 4.35 -11.62 17.04
C ARG A 42 4.28 -12.94 17.82
N ASP A 43 3.08 -13.40 18.14
CA ASP A 43 2.81 -14.75 18.67
C ASP A 43 2.33 -15.63 17.51
N LYS A 44 3.02 -16.73 17.25
CA LYS A 44 2.71 -17.65 16.14
C LYS A 44 1.42 -18.44 16.35
N ASP A 45 0.95 -18.52 17.59
CA ASP A 45 -0.28 -19.21 17.97
C ASP A 45 -1.49 -18.26 18.03
N ASP A 46 -1.28 -16.93 17.86
CA ASP A 46 -2.36 -15.94 17.85
C ASP A 46 -3.12 -15.99 16.52
N PRO A 47 -4.46 -15.77 16.51
CA PRO A 47 -5.24 -15.64 15.27
C PRO A 47 -4.73 -14.59 14.27
N HIS A 48 -3.96 -13.61 14.73
CA HIS A 48 -3.35 -12.59 13.85
C HIS A 48 -1.96 -12.98 13.32
N ALA A 49 -1.46 -14.19 13.59
CA ALA A 49 -0.11 -14.61 13.23
C ALA A 49 0.24 -14.37 11.77
N ASP A 50 -0.72 -14.53 10.85
CA ASP A 50 -0.53 -14.38 9.39
C ASP A 50 -1.10 -13.07 8.84
N TRP A 51 -1.37 -12.08 9.69
CA TRP A 51 -1.94 -10.79 9.26
C TRP A 51 -0.91 -9.84 8.64
N TYR A 52 0.39 -10.15 8.82
CA TYR A 52 1.53 -9.43 8.23
C TYR A 52 2.41 -10.38 7.45
N TRP A 53 3.27 -9.83 6.61
CA TRP A 53 4.22 -10.61 5.84
C TRP A 53 5.40 -11.04 6.72
N TRP A 54 5.27 -12.18 7.37
CA TRP A 54 6.33 -12.80 8.15
C TRP A 54 7.05 -13.87 7.37
N ARG A 55 8.38 -13.91 7.45
CA ARG A 55 9.22 -14.92 6.81
C ARG A 55 10.36 -15.36 7.72
N PRO A 56 10.76 -16.62 7.68
CA PRO A 56 11.96 -17.09 8.37
C PRO A 56 13.22 -16.48 7.77
N ALA A 57 14.32 -16.55 8.51
CA ALA A 57 15.64 -16.24 7.96
C ALA A 57 15.98 -17.16 6.78
N ARG A 58 16.78 -16.64 5.85
CA ARG A 58 17.31 -17.41 4.74
C ARG A 58 18.05 -18.64 5.27
N PRO A 59 17.81 -19.85 4.74
CA PRO A 59 18.50 -21.06 5.17
C PRO A 59 20.02 -20.95 5.13
N GLY A 60 20.67 -21.46 6.17
CA GLY A 60 22.12 -21.38 6.32
C GLY A 60 22.66 -20.06 6.88
N HIS A 61 21.78 -19.11 7.18
CA HIS A 61 22.15 -17.84 7.84
C HIS A 61 21.60 -17.78 9.27
N GLU A 62 22.34 -17.14 10.16
CA GLU A 62 21.88 -16.87 11.52
C GLU A 62 20.83 -15.74 11.50
N PRO A 63 19.63 -15.96 12.06
CA PRO A 63 18.58 -14.95 12.09
C PRO A 63 19.04 -13.64 12.75
N GLY A 64 18.70 -12.50 12.16
CA GLY A 64 19.08 -11.17 12.64
C GLY A 64 20.49 -10.73 12.22
N THR A 65 21.22 -11.53 11.42
CA THR A 65 22.53 -11.12 10.85
C THR A 65 22.38 -10.63 9.42
N PRO A 66 23.31 -9.78 8.93
CA PRO A 66 23.30 -9.31 7.54
C PRO A 66 23.32 -10.47 6.53
N GLY A 67 22.45 -10.42 5.53
CA GLY A 67 22.31 -11.45 4.50
C GLY A 67 21.34 -12.59 4.87
N ALA A 68 20.77 -12.57 6.08
CA ALA A 68 19.77 -13.54 6.53
C ALA A 68 18.33 -13.13 6.15
N GLU A 69 18.14 -11.97 5.54
CA GLU A 69 16.83 -11.48 5.08
C GLU A 69 16.24 -12.44 4.04
N PRO A 70 14.90 -12.60 3.98
CA PRO A 70 14.22 -13.52 3.06
C PRO A 70 14.56 -13.32 1.59
N ASN A 71 14.63 -12.06 1.16
CA ASN A 71 15.12 -11.61 -0.14
C ASN A 71 15.87 -10.28 0.01
N ARG A 72 16.33 -9.68 -1.08
CA ARG A 72 17.13 -8.44 -1.06
C ARG A 72 16.32 -7.18 -1.36
N TRP A 73 15.02 -7.20 -1.13
CA TRP A 73 14.20 -6.01 -1.35
C TRP A 73 14.64 -4.82 -0.49
N GLY A 74 14.75 -3.66 -1.15
CA GLY A 74 14.99 -2.38 -0.50
C GLY A 74 13.69 -1.70 -0.09
N SER A 75 13.73 -0.99 1.04
CA SER A 75 12.67 -0.11 1.50
C SER A 75 12.67 1.20 0.71
N TYR A 76 11.50 1.80 0.49
CA TYR A 76 11.37 3.15 -0.10
C TYR A 76 12.12 4.24 0.70
N PHE A 77 12.38 4.00 1.98
CA PHE A 77 13.12 4.91 2.85
C PHE A 77 14.59 4.53 3.02
N GLY A 78 15.06 3.55 2.23
CA GLY A 78 16.43 3.05 2.23
C GLY A 78 16.67 1.88 3.18
N GLY A 79 17.70 1.11 2.88
CA GLY A 79 18.03 -0.13 3.59
C GLY A 79 17.13 -1.30 3.21
N SER A 80 17.21 -2.40 3.97
CA SER A 80 16.39 -3.58 3.75
C SER A 80 14.91 -3.30 3.98
N ALA A 81 14.04 -3.91 3.17
CA ALA A 81 12.60 -3.95 3.42
C ALA A 81 12.19 -5.00 4.48
N TRP A 82 13.15 -5.67 5.08
CA TRP A 82 12.91 -6.69 6.09
C TRP A 82 13.55 -6.32 7.43
N GLN A 83 12.77 -6.48 8.49
CA GLN A 83 13.25 -6.30 9.86
C GLN A 83 13.06 -7.58 10.67
N TYR A 84 14.15 -8.04 11.30
CA TYR A 84 14.11 -9.17 12.21
C TYR A 84 13.42 -8.80 13.53
N ASP A 85 12.47 -9.63 13.96
CA ASP A 85 11.83 -9.53 15.26
C ASP A 85 12.30 -10.69 16.16
N PRO A 86 13.09 -10.42 17.23
CA PRO A 86 13.63 -11.45 18.09
C PRO A 86 12.55 -12.14 18.94
N LYS A 87 11.37 -11.51 19.15
CA LYS A 87 10.27 -12.12 19.89
C LYS A 87 9.61 -13.23 19.08
N ARG A 88 9.38 -12.99 17.77
CA ARG A 88 8.82 -13.99 16.87
C ARG A 88 9.88 -14.92 16.28
N GLY A 89 11.11 -14.47 16.17
CA GLY A 89 12.22 -15.22 15.55
C GLY A 89 12.13 -15.25 14.03
N GLU A 90 11.45 -14.28 13.42
CA GLU A 90 11.23 -14.13 11.99
C GLU A 90 11.41 -12.68 11.54
N TYR A 91 11.43 -12.46 10.23
CA TYR A 91 11.46 -11.14 9.61
C TYR A 91 10.05 -10.73 9.20
N TYR A 92 9.70 -9.46 9.40
CA TYR A 92 8.51 -8.86 8.80
C TYR A 92 8.88 -7.89 7.68
N LEU A 93 8.02 -7.83 6.66
CA LEU A 93 8.15 -6.89 5.55
C LEU A 93 7.70 -5.49 5.97
N HIS A 94 8.48 -4.48 5.58
CA HIS A 94 8.11 -3.07 5.67
C HIS A 94 8.62 -2.32 4.44
N GLN A 95 7.74 -1.96 3.53
CA GLN A 95 8.17 -1.22 2.33
C GLN A 95 8.59 0.22 2.64
N PHE A 96 8.14 0.77 3.76
CA PHE A 96 8.47 2.10 4.26
C PHE A 96 9.36 2.01 5.51
N SER A 97 8.96 2.66 6.59
CA SER A 97 9.70 2.57 7.86
C SER A 97 9.57 1.20 8.53
N ARG A 98 10.58 0.80 9.30
CA ARG A 98 10.49 -0.36 10.22
C ARG A 98 9.30 -0.29 11.18
N LYS A 99 8.80 0.93 11.43
CA LYS A 99 7.59 1.15 12.22
C LYS A 99 6.29 1.01 11.43
N GLN A 100 6.36 0.59 10.17
CA GLN A 100 5.21 0.46 9.26
C GLN A 100 5.19 -0.93 8.61
N PRO A 101 4.94 -2.00 9.41
CA PRO A 101 4.87 -3.38 8.89
C PRO A 101 3.72 -3.53 7.90
N ASP A 102 3.99 -4.19 6.77
CA ASP A 102 3.04 -4.42 5.68
C ASP A 102 2.02 -5.49 6.06
N LEU A 103 0.74 -5.17 5.86
CA LEU A 103 -0.37 -6.11 6.03
C LEU A 103 -0.38 -7.16 4.91
N ASN A 104 -0.74 -8.37 5.26
CA ASN A 104 -0.91 -9.49 4.33
C ASN A 104 -2.34 -9.50 3.75
N TRP A 105 -2.56 -8.82 2.65
CA TRP A 105 -3.85 -8.75 1.96
C TRP A 105 -4.29 -10.08 1.32
N GLU A 106 -3.39 -11.05 1.19
CA GLU A 106 -3.77 -12.41 0.80
C GLU A 106 -4.67 -13.08 1.86
N ASN A 107 -4.52 -12.68 3.13
CA ASN A 107 -5.35 -13.18 4.22
C ASN A 107 -6.74 -12.51 4.21
N PRO A 108 -7.84 -13.28 4.02
CA PRO A 108 -9.20 -12.72 3.97
C PRO A 108 -9.65 -12.08 5.28
N GLU A 109 -9.11 -12.50 6.44
CA GLU A 109 -9.45 -11.90 7.73
C GLU A 109 -8.87 -10.49 7.87
N VAL A 110 -7.71 -10.21 7.25
CA VAL A 110 -7.16 -8.85 7.14
C VAL A 110 -8.12 -7.97 6.35
N ARG A 111 -8.55 -8.42 5.17
CA ARG A 111 -9.48 -7.67 4.31
C ARG A 111 -10.79 -7.38 5.03
N LYS A 112 -11.37 -8.39 5.65
CA LYS A 112 -12.60 -8.26 6.44
C LYS A 112 -12.47 -7.25 7.58
N ALA A 113 -11.35 -7.26 8.31
CA ALA A 113 -11.11 -6.32 9.39
C ALA A 113 -10.94 -4.89 8.87
N VAL A 114 -10.26 -4.70 7.74
CA VAL A 114 -10.13 -3.41 7.06
C VAL A 114 -11.50 -2.90 6.62
N TYR A 115 -12.32 -3.72 5.96
CA TYR A 115 -13.66 -3.31 5.52
C TYR A 115 -14.58 -3.02 6.70
N GLY A 116 -14.45 -3.76 7.81
CA GLY A 116 -15.17 -3.47 9.05
C GLY A 116 -14.83 -2.08 9.62
N MET A 117 -13.57 -1.72 9.63
CA MET A 117 -13.09 -0.40 10.05
C MET A 117 -13.58 0.70 9.09
N MET A 118 -13.51 0.48 7.77
CA MET A 118 -14.00 1.43 6.78
C MET A 118 -15.51 1.67 6.92
N ASN A 119 -16.28 0.60 7.07
CA ASN A 119 -17.74 0.71 7.30
C ASN A 119 -18.05 1.50 8.55
N TRP A 120 -17.33 1.27 9.64
CA TRP A 120 -17.52 2.01 10.89
C TRP A 120 -17.33 3.54 10.70
N TRP A 121 -16.36 3.96 9.90
CA TRP A 121 -16.14 5.36 9.58
C TRP A 121 -17.22 5.92 8.64
N MET A 122 -17.60 5.16 7.59
CA MET A 122 -18.65 5.56 6.66
C MET A 122 -20.01 5.68 7.39
N ASP A 123 -20.33 4.75 8.29
CA ASP A 123 -21.55 4.80 9.09
C ASP A 123 -21.57 5.97 10.08
N ARG A 124 -20.39 6.46 10.47
CA ARG A 124 -20.22 7.66 11.27
C ARG A 124 -20.46 8.95 10.47
N GLY A 125 -20.48 8.86 9.15
CA GLY A 125 -20.89 9.94 8.26
C GLY A 125 -19.74 10.69 7.55
N ILE A 126 -18.54 10.13 7.51
CA ILE A 126 -17.51 10.70 6.63
C ILE A 126 -17.91 10.58 5.17
N ASP A 127 -17.30 11.39 4.30
CA ASP A 127 -17.70 11.51 2.90
C ASP A 127 -16.76 10.76 1.94
N GLY A 128 -15.89 9.92 2.46
CA GLY A 128 -15.01 9.08 1.66
C GLY A 128 -13.60 8.97 2.21
N PHE A 129 -12.70 8.40 1.39
CA PHE A 129 -11.32 8.13 1.78
C PHE A 129 -10.31 8.64 0.76
N ARG A 130 -9.21 9.21 1.26
CA ARG A 130 -7.94 9.25 0.54
C ARG A 130 -7.15 8.00 0.92
N MET A 131 -6.87 7.14 -0.04
CA MET A 131 -6.29 5.82 0.21
C MET A 131 -4.79 5.86 -0.03
N ASP A 132 -4.04 5.79 1.06
CA ASP A 132 -2.58 5.83 1.07
C ASP A 132 -2.00 4.61 0.33
N VAL A 133 -1.14 4.87 -0.65
CA VAL A 133 -0.43 3.88 -1.48
C VAL A 133 -1.26 2.62 -1.82
N ILE A 134 -2.52 2.83 -2.18
CA ILE A 134 -3.50 1.74 -2.32
C ILE A 134 -3.09 0.70 -3.37
N THR A 135 -2.25 1.07 -4.32
CA THR A 135 -1.74 0.16 -5.35
C THR A 135 -0.70 -0.83 -4.83
N LEU A 136 -0.23 -0.67 -3.59
CA LEU A 136 0.79 -1.55 -2.99
C LEU A 136 0.19 -2.72 -2.19
N ILE A 137 -1.12 -2.80 -2.02
CA ILE A 137 -1.76 -3.84 -1.20
C ILE A 137 -1.65 -5.24 -1.80
N SER A 138 -1.53 -5.37 -3.13
CA SER A 138 -1.34 -6.64 -3.83
C SER A 138 0.11 -6.86 -4.19
N LYS A 139 0.70 -7.95 -3.73
CA LYS A 139 2.08 -8.32 -4.03
C LYS A 139 2.12 -9.50 -4.99
N ARG A 140 3.10 -9.53 -5.89
CA ARG A 140 3.29 -10.65 -6.81
C ARG A 140 3.87 -11.83 -6.06
N LEU A 141 3.22 -12.98 -6.19
CA LEU A 141 3.64 -14.25 -5.62
C LEU A 141 3.85 -15.29 -6.72
N ASP A 142 4.70 -16.26 -6.46
CA ASP A 142 4.78 -17.49 -7.28
C ASP A 142 3.62 -18.45 -6.98
N GLY A 143 3.56 -19.58 -7.69
CA GLY A 143 2.53 -20.61 -7.49
C GLY A 143 2.54 -21.27 -6.10
N HIS A 144 3.53 -20.99 -5.26
CA HIS A 144 3.69 -21.49 -3.90
C HIS A 144 3.53 -20.42 -2.82
N GLY A 145 3.12 -19.20 -3.20
CA GLY A 145 2.92 -18.07 -2.27
C GLY A 145 4.22 -17.41 -1.79
N ARG A 146 5.30 -17.55 -2.55
CA ARG A 146 6.60 -16.94 -2.25
C ARG A 146 6.76 -15.61 -2.98
N LEU A 147 7.41 -14.68 -2.32
CA LEU A 147 7.79 -13.41 -2.92
C LEU A 147 9.01 -13.59 -3.84
N PRO A 148 9.19 -12.74 -4.87
CA PRO A 148 10.37 -12.74 -5.71
C PRO A 148 11.67 -12.70 -4.90
N GLY A 149 12.63 -13.58 -5.25
CA GLY A 149 13.94 -13.67 -4.59
C GLY A 149 13.97 -14.42 -3.25
N GLU A 150 12.82 -14.85 -2.72
CA GLU A 150 12.82 -15.84 -1.63
C GLU A 150 13.43 -17.14 -2.10
N ILE A 151 13.98 -17.94 -1.17
CA ILE A 151 14.56 -19.24 -1.53
C ILE A 151 13.49 -20.13 -2.18
N ASP A 152 13.87 -20.83 -3.23
CA ASP A 152 12.99 -21.66 -4.05
C ASP A 152 11.82 -20.89 -4.71
N SER A 153 11.81 -19.55 -4.70
CA SER A 153 10.86 -18.79 -5.50
C SER A 153 11.14 -18.96 -7.00
N GLU A 154 10.08 -19.18 -7.76
CA GLU A 154 10.13 -19.22 -9.23
C GLU A 154 10.33 -17.82 -9.84
N LEU A 155 10.20 -16.77 -9.04
CA LEU A 155 10.31 -15.38 -9.45
C LEU A 155 11.65 -14.77 -9.02
N SER A 156 12.36 -14.18 -9.98
CA SER A 156 13.56 -13.38 -9.70
C SER A 156 13.18 -12.05 -9.08
N GLU A 157 13.96 -11.59 -8.10
CA GLU A 157 13.81 -10.26 -7.47
C GLU A 157 14.39 -9.11 -8.31
N GLY A 158 14.90 -9.39 -9.51
CA GLY A 158 15.50 -8.38 -10.38
C GLY A 158 16.99 -8.13 -10.09
N GLU A 159 17.51 -7.05 -10.65
CA GLU A 159 18.91 -6.65 -10.51
C GLU A 159 19.13 -5.86 -9.22
N MET A 160 20.30 -6.07 -8.62
CA MET A 160 20.70 -5.36 -7.42
C MET A 160 21.10 -3.92 -7.77
N GLY A 161 20.54 -2.96 -7.06
CA GLY A 161 20.91 -1.56 -7.15
C GLY A 161 22.24 -1.24 -6.46
N GLU A 162 22.68 0.01 -6.59
CA GLU A 162 23.97 0.49 -6.05
C GLU A 162 24.06 0.36 -4.52
N GLU A 163 22.95 0.41 -3.80
CA GLU A 163 22.89 0.29 -2.34
C GLU A 163 22.89 -1.16 -1.85
N GLY A 164 22.99 -2.15 -2.77
CA GLY A 164 23.00 -3.58 -2.43
C GLY A 164 21.62 -4.20 -2.22
N TYR A 165 20.56 -3.48 -2.55
CA TYR A 165 19.17 -3.95 -2.51
C TYR A 165 18.54 -3.96 -3.88
N THR A 166 17.48 -4.76 -4.06
CA THR A 166 16.69 -4.80 -5.28
C THR A 166 15.45 -3.93 -5.16
N ASP A 167 14.99 -3.36 -6.27
CA ASP A 167 13.74 -2.58 -6.30
C ASP A 167 12.52 -3.52 -6.18
N ALA A 168 11.74 -3.36 -5.12
CA ALA A 168 10.52 -4.11 -4.90
C ALA A 168 9.32 -3.59 -5.70
N SER A 169 9.38 -2.36 -6.22
CA SER A 169 8.25 -1.68 -6.87
C SER A 169 7.60 -2.50 -7.99
N PRO A 170 8.33 -3.18 -8.89
CA PRO A 170 7.75 -3.98 -9.97
C PRO A 170 6.91 -5.18 -9.49
N PHE A 171 7.06 -5.55 -8.22
CA PHE A 171 6.41 -6.73 -7.63
C PHE A 171 5.34 -6.36 -6.60
N CYS A 172 5.32 -5.13 -6.17
CA CYS A 172 4.46 -4.63 -5.11
C CYS A 172 3.47 -3.58 -5.57
N SER A 173 3.78 -2.81 -6.63
CA SER A 173 2.85 -1.83 -7.20
C SER A 173 2.02 -2.49 -8.30
N ASP A 174 0.71 -2.23 -8.29
CA ASP A 174 -0.26 -2.79 -9.27
C ASP A 174 -0.12 -4.32 -9.40
N GLY A 175 -0.09 -4.99 -8.25
CA GLY A 175 0.05 -6.44 -8.20
C GLY A 175 -1.15 -7.20 -8.79
N PRO A 176 -1.01 -8.50 -9.06
CA PRO A 176 -1.96 -9.24 -9.90
C PRO A 176 -3.36 -9.41 -9.31
N ARG A 177 -3.55 -9.17 -8.03
CA ARG A 177 -4.86 -9.23 -7.34
C ARG A 177 -5.39 -7.87 -6.92
N LEU A 178 -4.78 -6.76 -7.41
CA LEU A 178 -5.23 -5.42 -7.02
C LEU A 178 -6.70 -5.19 -7.39
N ASP A 179 -7.09 -5.51 -8.62
CA ASP A 179 -8.47 -5.32 -9.08
C ASP A 179 -9.47 -6.16 -8.27
N GLU A 180 -9.08 -7.40 -7.91
CA GLU A 180 -9.89 -8.24 -7.03
C GLU A 180 -10.12 -7.58 -5.66
N PHE A 181 -9.06 -7.05 -5.04
CA PHE A 181 -9.14 -6.43 -3.72
C PHE A 181 -9.92 -5.11 -3.75
N LEU A 182 -9.75 -4.29 -4.78
CA LEU A 182 -10.50 -3.04 -4.96
C LEU A 182 -11.98 -3.31 -5.24
N ALA A 183 -12.29 -4.26 -6.10
CA ALA A 183 -13.67 -4.67 -6.37
C ALA A 183 -14.36 -5.27 -5.12
N GLU A 184 -13.63 -6.07 -4.33
CA GLU A 184 -14.12 -6.59 -3.05
C GLU A 184 -14.37 -5.44 -2.07
N MET A 185 -13.43 -4.52 -1.90
CA MET A 185 -13.58 -3.32 -1.06
C MET A 185 -14.81 -2.51 -1.46
N ARG A 186 -14.99 -2.26 -2.75
CA ARG A 186 -16.16 -1.55 -3.26
C ARG A 186 -17.45 -2.24 -2.87
N ARG A 187 -17.56 -3.54 -3.10
CA ARG A 187 -18.75 -4.32 -2.77
C ARG A 187 -19.05 -4.31 -1.28
N GLU A 188 -18.02 -4.52 -0.45
CA GLU A 188 -18.18 -4.67 1.00
C GLU A 188 -18.42 -3.34 1.73
N VAL A 189 -17.94 -2.22 1.16
CA VAL A 189 -17.97 -0.93 1.86
C VAL A 189 -18.86 0.10 1.16
N PHE A 190 -18.87 0.17 -0.16
CA PHE A 190 -19.47 1.29 -0.87
C PHE A 190 -20.76 0.94 -1.61
N GLU A 191 -21.07 -0.33 -1.82
CA GLU A 191 -22.29 -0.73 -2.50
C GLU A 191 -23.53 -0.24 -1.75
N GLY A 192 -24.42 0.46 -2.47
CA GLY A 192 -25.63 1.06 -1.90
C GLY A 192 -25.41 2.39 -1.16
N ARG A 193 -24.20 2.91 -1.10
CA ARG A 193 -23.89 4.25 -0.56
C ARG A 193 -23.81 5.26 -1.70
N GLU A 194 -24.19 6.50 -1.42
CA GLU A 194 -24.15 7.60 -2.38
C GLU A 194 -23.45 8.81 -1.76
N GLY A 195 -22.95 9.72 -2.63
CA GLY A 195 -22.40 11.01 -2.21
C GLY A 195 -21.02 10.95 -1.55
N TYR A 196 -20.31 9.82 -1.64
CA TYR A 196 -18.92 9.67 -1.21
C TYR A 196 -17.97 9.93 -2.37
N MET A 197 -16.69 10.13 -2.05
CA MET A 197 -15.59 10.22 -2.99
C MET A 197 -14.36 9.48 -2.45
N ASN A 198 -13.80 8.61 -3.27
CA ASN A 198 -12.55 7.92 -2.95
C ASN A 198 -11.46 8.35 -3.93
N VAL A 199 -10.30 8.70 -3.38
CA VAL A 199 -9.11 9.01 -4.15
C VAL A 199 -7.95 8.12 -3.72
N GLY A 200 -7.39 7.38 -4.67
CA GLY A 200 -6.27 6.48 -4.42
C GLY A 200 -4.93 7.15 -4.70
N GLU A 201 -4.00 7.03 -3.77
CA GLU A 201 -2.60 7.29 -4.03
C GLU A 201 -2.00 6.11 -4.80
N ALA A 202 -1.53 6.37 -6.03
CA ALA A 202 -1.22 5.34 -7.01
C ALA A 202 0.21 5.48 -7.60
N PRO A 203 1.25 5.20 -6.81
CA PRO A 203 2.61 5.17 -7.34
C PRO A 203 2.76 4.01 -8.33
N GLY A 204 3.41 4.29 -9.48
CA GLY A 204 3.75 3.28 -10.47
C GLY A 204 2.60 2.83 -11.40
N ILE A 205 1.45 3.50 -11.36
CA ILE A 205 0.31 3.22 -12.24
C ILE A 205 0.53 3.86 -13.62
N THR A 206 0.31 3.09 -14.68
CA THR A 206 0.32 3.60 -16.05
C THR A 206 -0.98 4.33 -16.39
N PRO A 207 -0.99 5.22 -17.43
CA PRO A 207 -2.21 5.87 -17.90
C PRO A 207 -3.36 4.89 -18.20
N ALA A 208 -3.08 3.77 -18.87
CA ALA A 208 -4.10 2.75 -19.18
C ALA A 208 -4.66 2.07 -17.91
N ARG A 209 -3.84 1.88 -16.87
CA ARG A 209 -4.33 1.35 -15.59
C ARG A 209 -5.12 2.38 -14.80
N ASN A 210 -4.76 3.67 -14.90
CA ASN A 210 -5.56 4.75 -14.33
C ASN A 210 -6.96 4.76 -14.95
N GLU A 211 -7.05 4.76 -16.28
CA GLU A 211 -8.32 4.66 -17.02
C GLU A 211 -9.15 3.46 -16.51
N PHE A 212 -8.57 2.26 -16.46
CA PHE A 212 -9.27 1.05 -16.04
C PHE A 212 -9.84 1.15 -14.62
N ILE A 213 -9.02 1.56 -13.64
CA ILE A 213 -9.41 1.62 -12.23
C ILE A 213 -10.51 2.67 -11.99
N THR A 214 -10.47 3.79 -12.73
CA THR A 214 -11.40 4.91 -12.58
C THR A 214 -12.58 4.87 -13.53
N ASP A 215 -12.61 3.94 -14.49
CA ASP A 215 -13.73 3.78 -15.44
C ASP A 215 -15.05 3.54 -14.66
N PRO A 216 -16.10 4.33 -14.95
CA PRO A 216 -17.42 4.14 -14.36
C PRO A 216 -17.99 2.73 -14.50
N ALA A 217 -17.56 1.94 -15.49
CA ALA A 217 -17.97 0.55 -15.67
C ALA A 217 -17.35 -0.39 -14.63
N HIS A 218 -16.11 -0.13 -14.23
CA HIS A 218 -15.41 -0.90 -13.19
C HIS A 218 -15.62 -0.30 -11.81
N LYS A 219 -15.54 1.02 -11.69
CA LYS A 219 -15.72 1.80 -10.44
C LYS A 219 -14.93 1.24 -9.25
N GLU A 220 -13.69 0.88 -9.45
CA GLU A 220 -12.86 0.44 -8.35
C GLU A 220 -12.55 1.61 -7.42
N LEU A 221 -12.15 2.77 -8.00
CA LEU A 221 -11.97 4.04 -7.31
C LEU A 221 -12.56 5.17 -8.14
N ASP A 222 -12.91 6.29 -7.50
CA ASP A 222 -13.47 7.44 -8.21
C ASP A 222 -12.38 8.25 -8.92
N MET A 223 -11.17 8.31 -8.35
CA MET A 223 -10.01 8.96 -8.95
C MET A 223 -8.69 8.46 -8.35
N LEU A 224 -7.60 8.69 -9.08
CA LEU A 224 -6.25 8.44 -8.63
C LEU A 224 -5.43 9.73 -8.68
N PHE A 225 -4.53 9.93 -7.72
CA PHE A 225 -3.43 10.87 -7.89
C PHE A 225 -2.11 10.12 -8.10
N LEU A 226 -1.35 10.62 -9.06
CA LEU A 226 -0.29 9.91 -9.74
C LEU A 226 1.05 10.58 -9.48
N PHE A 227 2.13 9.81 -9.60
CA PHE A 227 3.48 10.25 -9.25
C PHE A 227 4.43 10.40 -10.44
N ASP A 228 4.02 10.07 -11.66
CA ASP A 228 4.90 10.10 -12.85
C ASP A 228 5.60 11.45 -13.05
N HIS A 229 4.88 12.55 -12.74
CA HIS A 229 5.40 13.90 -12.86
C HIS A 229 6.37 14.28 -11.72
N VAL A 230 6.40 13.53 -10.62
CA VAL A 230 7.28 13.81 -9.46
C VAL A 230 8.72 13.36 -9.72
N GLY A 231 8.90 12.34 -10.57
CA GLY A 231 10.20 11.74 -10.86
C GLY A 231 10.88 12.23 -12.15
N ILE A 232 10.32 13.20 -12.86
CA ILE A 232 10.81 13.62 -14.20
C ILE A 232 12.20 14.26 -14.22
N ASP A 233 12.65 14.77 -13.10
CA ASP A 233 13.98 15.34 -12.88
C ASP A 233 14.90 14.40 -12.06
N GLN A 234 14.58 13.11 -12.02
CA GLN A 234 15.35 12.09 -11.28
C GLN A 234 15.88 11.02 -12.22
N LYS A 235 17.04 10.46 -11.88
CA LYS A 235 17.67 9.37 -12.62
C LYS A 235 18.08 8.25 -11.66
N GLY A 236 17.30 7.17 -11.65
CA GLY A 236 17.58 5.97 -10.86
C GLY A 236 17.31 6.12 -9.35
N SER A 237 17.44 7.32 -8.79
CA SER A 237 17.19 7.62 -7.38
C SER A 237 16.66 9.03 -7.23
N LYS A 238 15.77 9.25 -6.27
CA LYS A 238 15.25 10.59 -5.91
C LYS A 238 16.35 11.59 -5.48
N TRP A 239 17.51 11.09 -5.14
CA TRP A 239 18.68 11.89 -4.75
C TRP A 239 19.60 12.23 -5.92
N ASN A 240 19.42 11.60 -7.07
CA ASN A 240 20.19 11.83 -8.28
C ASN A 240 19.38 12.67 -9.27
N THR A 241 19.47 13.99 -9.14
CA THR A 241 18.68 14.91 -9.96
C THR A 241 19.34 15.16 -11.32
N VAL A 242 18.51 15.29 -12.35
CA VAL A 242 18.86 15.75 -13.70
C VAL A 242 18.20 17.09 -13.99
N PRO A 243 18.65 17.86 -15.01
CA PRO A 243 18.01 19.11 -15.37
C PRO A 243 16.51 18.94 -15.62
N PHE A 244 15.71 19.81 -15.00
CA PHE A 244 14.27 19.83 -15.17
C PHE A 244 13.89 20.33 -16.58
N GLU A 245 13.10 19.50 -17.28
CA GLU A 245 12.60 19.79 -18.63
C GLU A 245 11.08 19.99 -18.61
N VAL A 246 10.61 21.21 -18.86
CA VAL A 246 9.17 21.55 -18.87
C VAL A 246 8.40 20.67 -19.87
N GLY A 247 9.03 20.28 -20.97
CA GLY A 247 8.44 19.36 -21.95
C GLY A 247 8.04 18.02 -21.36
N ASN A 248 8.87 17.45 -20.47
CA ASN A 248 8.62 16.19 -19.82
C ASN A 248 7.44 16.30 -18.83
N LEU A 249 7.38 17.40 -18.06
CA LEU A 249 6.23 17.65 -17.18
C LEU A 249 4.92 17.74 -17.98
N ARG A 250 4.93 18.53 -19.06
CA ARG A 250 3.75 18.67 -19.91
C ARG A 250 3.32 17.33 -20.52
N ALA A 251 4.27 16.53 -21.00
CA ALA A 251 3.98 15.22 -21.59
C ALA A 251 3.39 14.25 -20.56
N SER A 252 3.95 14.19 -19.35
CA SER A 252 3.45 13.35 -18.26
C SER A 252 2.02 13.73 -17.89
N LEU A 253 1.75 15.00 -17.62
CA LEU A 253 0.41 15.47 -17.26
C LEU A 253 -0.61 15.25 -18.39
N ALA A 254 -0.23 15.50 -19.65
CA ALA A 254 -1.10 15.31 -20.80
C ALA A 254 -1.48 13.82 -20.98
N ALA A 255 -0.52 12.91 -20.88
CA ALA A 255 -0.77 11.47 -21.02
C ALA A 255 -1.80 10.96 -20.00
N GLN A 256 -1.71 11.41 -18.75
CA GLN A 256 -2.65 11.03 -17.70
C GLN A 256 -4.04 11.64 -17.91
N GLN A 257 -4.13 12.89 -18.37
CA GLN A 257 -5.41 13.52 -18.67
C GLN A 257 -6.10 12.93 -19.90
N GLU A 258 -5.32 12.53 -20.89
CA GLU A 258 -5.87 11.91 -22.10
C GLU A 258 -6.46 10.52 -21.81
N ALA A 259 -5.87 9.77 -20.88
CA ALA A 259 -6.35 8.45 -20.50
C ALA A 259 -7.72 8.45 -19.80
N VAL A 260 -8.07 9.53 -19.09
CA VAL A 260 -9.34 9.64 -18.32
C VAL A 260 -10.31 10.67 -18.91
N ARG A 261 -10.23 10.91 -20.24
CA ARG A 261 -10.91 12.05 -20.88
C ARG A 261 -12.38 11.81 -21.19
N ASP A 262 -12.84 10.59 -21.21
CA ASP A 262 -14.20 10.16 -21.55
C ASP A 262 -14.95 9.68 -20.31
#